data_9ee33556d3bb1414eb15e69434ade68c
#
_entry.id   9ee33556d3bb1414eb15e69434ade68c
#
_cell.length_a   1.000
_cell.length_b   1.000
_cell.length_c   1.000
_cell.angle_alpha   90.00
_cell.angle_beta   90.00
_cell.angle_gamma   90.00
#
_symmetry.space_group_name_H-M   'P 1'
#
loop_
_entity.id
_entity.type
_entity.pdbx_description
1 polymer ?
#
loop_
_entity_poly.entity_id
_entity_poly.type
_entity_poly.pdbx_seq_one_letter_code
_entity_poly.pdbx_strand_id
1 'polypeptide(L)'
;MVTRVGAQTAIYCLSDGARLPAWAEQSDQARRKALKRDEKLGRRVELLQGLEFEGGASRRIKFSDDGRMLVVTGEYPPACKVFELSQLGQKYERRLGCAAVDVWPLSPDLGKMVFLLSDRTLDFHAPYGTHYKVRVPSAGRRLLYDGAKCTLHVASGQRSVAHRLDLDSGTFLSDLEVGSQSSCCDLGRGVPLTAFGCEDGIVRFFDARTSSTQPVALLDVGNDVTSLAFDGDGLRIACGTSDAEVKLYDLRSKKPTLTKAHQNLLPIVDLKWHSSSRETASSLILSSDARVLKAWDARTGNVFTNVEPSSPLNHVAVAPSSDERDSGLILMAGEQSRVMAYYVPALGRAPRWRASVWKSTSVSSGEDPTSPRHRAGVASMAWRTTRRFNANAP
;
A
#
# COMPACT_ATOMS: atom_id res chain seq x y z
N MET A 1 4.55 -1.39 -25.41
CA MET A 1 6.03 -1.37 -25.40
C MET A 1 6.50 -2.38 -24.34
N VAL A 2 7.39 -3.31 -24.69
CA VAL A 2 7.91 -4.29 -23.73
C VAL A 2 9.29 -3.82 -23.31
N THR A 3 9.45 -3.46 -22.05
CA THR A 3 10.75 -3.12 -21.48
C THR A 3 11.30 -4.36 -20.77
N ARG A 4 12.41 -4.88 -21.20
CA ARG A 4 13.10 -6.00 -20.53
C ARG A 4 14.02 -5.44 -19.45
N VAL A 5 13.72 -5.75 -18.19
CA VAL A 5 14.57 -5.44 -17.04
C VAL A 5 15.12 -6.76 -16.53
N GLY A 6 16.39 -7.03 -16.83
CA GLY A 6 17.06 -8.29 -16.48
C GLY A 6 16.71 -9.48 -17.39
N ALA A 7 17.51 -10.54 -17.29
CA ALA A 7 17.42 -11.71 -18.20
C ALA A 7 16.14 -12.55 -18.07
N GLN A 8 15.32 -12.33 -17.03
CA GLN A 8 14.20 -13.20 -16.70
C GLN A 8 12.85 -12.51 -16.48
N THR A 9 12.82 -11.16 -16.41
CA THR A 9 11.57 -10.42 -16.12
C THR A 9 11.20 -9.52 -17.29
N ALA A 10 10.00 -9.71 -17.86
CA ALA A 10 9.44 -8.83 -18.87
C ALA A 10 8.38 -7.93 -18.24
N ILE A 11 8.55 -6.63 -18.33
CA ILE A 11 7.58 -5.62 -17.91
C ILE A 11 6.76 -5.20 -19.13
N TYR A 12 5.46 -5.34 -19.03
CA TYR A 12 4.53 -4.95 -20.08
C TYR A 12 3.79 -3.69 -19.65
N CYS A 13 3.87 -2.65 -20.47
CA CYS A 13 3.06 -1.46 -20.28
C CYS A 13 1.71 -1.67 -20.99
N LEU A 14 0.65 -1.78 -20.23
CA LEU A 14 -0.70 -2.06 -20.75
C LEU A 14 -1.44 -0.79 -21.19
N SER A 15 -0.92 0.39 -20.91
CA SER A 15 -1.49 1.67 -21.33
C SER A 15 -1.43 1.92 -22.85
N ASP A 16 -0.64 1.12 -23.59
CA ASP A 16 -0.47 1.26 -25.05
C ASP A 16 -1.46 0.40 -25.88
N GLY A 17 -2.65 0.10 -25.35
CA GLY A 17 -3.68 -0.63 -26.09
C GLY A 17 -3.46 -2.16 -26.20
N ALA A 18 -2.50 -2.70 -25.46
CA ALA A 18 -2.32 -4.15 -25.42
C ALA A 18 -3.48 -4.81 -24.64
N ARG A 19 -4.12 -5.82 -25.25
CA ARG A 19 -5.16 -6.60 -24.59
C ARG A 19 -4.59 -7.35 -23.39
N LEU A 20 -5.39 -7.45 -22.34
CA LEU A 20 -5.08 -8.36 -21.23
C LEU A 20 -4.79 -9.76 -21.78
N PRO A 21 -3.73 -10.42 -21.30
CA PRO A 21 -3.51 -11.81 -21.64
C PRO A 21 -4.74 -12.63 -21.24
N ALA A 22 -5.12 -13.58 -22.09
CA ALA A 22 -6.33 -14.42 -21.89
C ALA A 22 -6.37 -15.10 -20.50
N TRP A 23 -5.21 -15.36 -19.88
CA TRP A 23 -5.13 -15.95 -18.54
C TRP A 23 -5.58 -15.00 -17.41
N ALA A 24 -5.55 -13.69 -17.62
CA ALA A 24 -6.01 -12.72 -16.60
C ALA A 24 -7.54 -12.67 -16.50
N GLU A 25 -8.24 -13.07 -17.54
CA GLU A 25 -9.71 -13.16 -17.59
C GLU A 25 -10.22 -14.55 -17.17
N GLN A 26 -9.33 -15.54 -17.09
CA GLN A 26 -9.70 -16.93 -16.84
C GLN A 26 -10.06 -17.19 -15.36
N SER A 27 -10.82 -18.27 -15.15
CA SER A 27 -11.12 -18.80 -13.82
C SER A 27 -9.82 -19.20 -13.09
N ASP A 28 -9.84 -19.23 -11.75
CA ASP A 28 -8.67 -19.59 -10.94
C ASP A 28 -8.03 -20.92 -11.30
N GLN A 29 -8.83 -21.92 -11.61
CA GLN A 29 -8.31 -23.23 -12.01
C GLN A 29 -7.54 -23.18 -13.31
N ALA A 30 -8.07 -22.44 -14.31
CA ALA A 30 -7.41 -22.28 -15.59
C ALA A 30 -6.11 -21.46 -15.44
N ARG A 31 -6.13 -20.40 -14.61
CA ARG A 31 -4.94 -19.61 -14.28
C ARG A 31 -3.87 -20.45 -13.61
N ARG A 32 -4.23 -21.27 -12.60
CA ARG A 32 -3.29 -22.15 -11.90
C ARG A 32 -2.69 -23.20 -12.83
N LYS A 33 -3.48 -23.75 -13.75
CA LYS A 33 -2.97 -24.67 -14.78
C LYS A 33 -2.01 -23.97 -15.73
N ALA A 34 -2.33 -22.76 -16.19
CA ALA A 34 -1.45 -21.99 -17.05
C ALA A 34 -0.14 -21.63 -16.36
N LEU A 35 -0.16 -21.18 -15.09
CA LEU A 35 1.03 -20.87 -14.30
C LEU A 35 1.90 -22.10 -14.02
N LYS A 36 1.30 -23.28 -13.82
CA LYS A 36 2.06 -24.55 -13.66
C LYS A 36 2.68 -25.02 -14.98
N ARG A 37 2.02 -24.74 -16.11
CA ARG A 37 2.49 -25.16 -17.44
C ARG A 37 3.61 -24.27 -17.97
N ASP A 38 3.58 -22.99 -17.65
CA ASP A 38 4.57 -22.02 -18.13
C ASP A 38 5.16 -21.24 -16.95
N GLU A 39 6.37 -21.64 -16.54
CA GLU A 39 7.12 -21.00 -15.45
C GLU A 39 7.43 -19.51 -15.74
N LYS A 40 7.55 -19.15 -17.04
CA LYS A 40 7.79 -17.76 -17.45
C LYS A 40 6.58 -16.86 -17.16
N LEU A 41 5.36 -17.39 -17.20
CA LEU A 41 4.16 -16.66 -16.80
C LEU A 41 4.14 -16.34 -15.30
N GLY A 42 4.68 -17.23 -14.47
CA GLY A 42 4.76 -17.04 -13.02
C GLY A 42 5.67 -15.89 -12.62
N ARG A 43 6.70 -15.61 -13.41
CA ARG A 43 7.69 -14.54 -13.17
C ARG A 43 7.35 -13.21 -13.87
N ARG A 44 6.20 -13.15 -14.51
CA ARG A 44 5.79 -11.98 -15.28
C ARG A 44 5.31 -10.86 -14.36
N VAL A 45 5.82 -9.66 -14.58
CA VAL A 45 5.41 -8.42 -13.91
C VAL A 45 4.85 -7.46 -14.96
N GLU A 46 3.68 -6.90 -14.71
CA GLU A 46 3.01 -5.97 -15.62
C GLU A 46 2.83 -4.62 -14.94
N LEU A 47 3.34 -3.56 -15.56
CA LEU A 47 3.00 -2.20 -15.18
C LEU A 47 1.64 -1.85 -15.76
N LEU A 48 0.67 -1.57 -14.90
CA LEU A 48 -0.70 -1.27 -15.33
C LEU A 48 -0.88 0.20 -15.69
N GLN A 49 -0.53 1.07 -14.78
CA GLN A 49 -0.68 2.51 -14.93
C GLN A 49 0.14 3.25 -13.88
N GLY A 50 0.66 4.43 -14.26
CA GLY A 50 1.15 5.40 -13.29
C GLY A 50 0.02 6.35 -12.92
N LEU A 51 -0.32 6.44 -11.63
CA LEU A 51 -1.24 7.45 -11.13
C LEU A 51 -0.47 8.74 -10.92
N GLU A 52 -0.87 9.81 -11.62
CA GLU A 52 -0.15 11.08 -11.58
C GLU A 52 -0.31 11.78 -10.23
N PHE A 53 0.82 12.17 -9.68
CA PHE A 53 0.91 12.95 -8.47
C PHE A 53 1.70 14.22 -8.78
N GLU A 54 1.02 15.26 -9.25
CA GLU A 54 1.65 16.50 -9.68
C GLU A 54 2.52 17.09 -8.57
N GLY A 55 3.73 17.46 -8.92
CA GLY A 55 4.58 18.34 -8.13
C GLY A 55 5.52 17.66 -7.14
N GLY A 56 5.58 16.33 -7.01
CA GLY A 56 6.53 15.79 -6.07
C GLY A 56 6.52 14.31 -5.77
N ALA A 57 7.35 13.93 -4.81
CA ALA A 57 7.47 12.57 -4.32
C ALA A 57 6.20 12.12 -3.59
N SER A 58 5.77 10.89 -3.85
CA SER A 58 4.76 10.22 -3.05
C SER A 58 5.41 9.52 -1.85
N ARG A 59 4.82 9.67 -0.65
CA ARG A 59 5.43 9.19 0.58
C ARG A 59 4.75 7.96 1.16
N ARG A 60 3.42 7.98 1.26
CA ARG A 60 2.63 6.88 1.82
C ARG A 60 1.44 6.56 0.95
N ILE A 61 1.12 5.27 0.94
CA ILE A 61 -0.03 4.72 0.24
C ILE A 61 -0.81 3.85 1.21
N LYS A 62 -2.13 4.04 1.24
CA LYS A 62 -3.04 3.13 1.95
C LYS A 62 -4.25 2.84 1.09
N PHE A 63 -4.69 1.60 1.11
CA PHE A 63 -5.93 1.18 0.46
C PHE A 63 -7.12 1.34 1.40
N SER A 64 -8.30 1.46 0.81
CA SER A 64 -9.55 1.16 1.49
C SER A 64 -9.67 -0.35 1.74
N ASP A 65 -10.49 -0.76 2.71
CA ASP A 65 -10.65 -2.17 3.06
C ASP A 65 -11.20 -3.01 1.89
N ASP A 66 -12.00 -2.41 1.02
CA ASP A 66 -12.52 -3.03 -0.19
C ASP A 66 -11.54 -3.03 -1.39
N GLY A 67 -10.38 -2.39 -1.25
CA GLY A 67 -9.37 -2.27 -2.29
C GLY A 67 -9.76 -1.44 -3.51
N ARG A 68 -10.89 -0.70 -3.47
CA ARG A 68 -11.36 0.12 -4.60
C ARG A 68 -10.77 1.50 -4.60
N MET A 69 -10.50 2.04 -3.44
CA MET A 69 -9.95 3.38 -3.27
C MET A 69 -8.55 3.33 -2.69
N LEU A 70 -7.81 4.37 -3.00
CA LEU A 70 -6.41 4.52 -2.61
C LEU A 70 -6.19 5.94 -2.13
N VAL A 71 -5.59 6.12 -0.96
CA VAL A 71 -5.07 7.40 -0.50
C VAL A 71 -3.55 7.43 -0.67
N VAL A 72 -3.05 8.51 -1.24
CA VAL A 72 -1.63 8.77 -1.43
C VAL A 72 -1.30 10.11 -0.81
N THR A 73 -0.22 10.17 -0.04
CA THR A 73 0.30 11.43 0.51
C THR A 73 1.54 11.87 -0.25
N GLY A 74 1.62 13.16 -0.57
CA GLY A 74 2.76 13.79 -1.19
C GLY A 74 3.54 14.67 -0.23
N GLU A 75 4.78 14.93 -0.58
CA GLU A 75 5.68 15.72 0.26
C GLU A 75 5.68 17.20 -0.12
N TYR A 76 5.74 17.50 -1.43
CA TYR A 76 5.75 18.87 -1.92
C TYR A 76 4.99 19.01 -3.25
N PRO A 77 3.94 19.85 -3.31
CA PRO A 77 3.28 20.50 -2.17
C PRO A 77 2.63 19.46 -1.24
N PRO A 78 2.56 19.74 0.09
CA PRO A 78 1.92 18.83 1.03
C PRO A 78 0.46 18.63 0.68
N ALA A 79 0.12 17.43 0.20
CA ALA A 79 -1.22 17.12 -0.23
C ALA A 79 -1.53 15.63 -0.05
N CYS A 80 -2.80 15.32 0.06
CA CYS A 80 -3.28 13.95 -0.12
C CYS A 80 -4.20 13.88 -1.33
N LYS A 81 -4.03 12.83 -2.13
CA LYS A 81 -4.89 12.50 -3.26
C LYS A 81 -5.58 11.19 -3.00
N VAL A 82 -6.86 11.15 -3.28
CA VAL A 82 -7.64 9.91 -3.23
C VAL A 82 -8.01 9.52 -4.64
N PHE A 83 -7.62 8.30 -5.02
CA PHE A 83 -7.89 7.73 -6.32
C PHE A 83 -8.95 6.65 -6.21
N GLU A 84 -9.83 6.59 -7.18
CA GLU A 84 -10.74 5.48 -7.38
C GLU A 84 -10.16 4.57 -8.46
N LEU A 85 -9.74 3.39 -8.03
CA LEU A 85 -9.04 2.45 -8.93
C LEU A 85 -9.96 1.81 -9.96
N SER A 86 -11.27 1.71 -9.66
CA SER A 86 -12.25 1.19 -10.61
C SER A 86 -12.40 2.06 -11.85
N GLN A 87 -12.17 3.36 -11.71
CA GLN A 87 -12.25 4.36 -12.79
C GLN A 87 -10.88 4.85 -13.23
N LEU A 88 -9.80 4.41 -12.54
CA LEU A 88 -8.42 4.88 -12.72
C LEU A 88 -8.31 6.42 -12.65
N GLY A 89 -9.17 7.04 -11.86
CA GLY A 89 -9.31 8.49 -11.75
C GLY A 89 -9.05 9.02 -10.35
N GLN A 90 -8.67 10.29 -10.27
CA GLN A 90 -8.58 11.03 -9.03
C GLN A 90 -9.99 11.42 -8.59
N LYS A 91 -10.38 11.03 -7.37
CA LYS A 91 -11.67 11.39 -6.79
C LYS A 91 -11.64 12.78 -6.18
N TYR A 92 -10.62 13.09 -5.40
CA TYR A 92 -10.37 14.41 -4.85
C TYR A 92 -8.93 14.58 -4.39
N GLU A 93 -8.54 15.83 -4.21
CA GLU A 93 -7.27 16.25 -3.64
C GLU A 93 -7.52 17.18 -2.46
N ARG A 94 -6.68 17.08 -1.44
CA ARG A 94 -6.69 17.99 -0.29
C ARG A 94 -5.28 18.44 0.02
N ARG A 95 -5.11 19.72 0.19
CA ARG A 95 -3.85 20.29 0.67
C ARG A 95 -3.76 20.14 2.18
N LEU A 96 -2.58 19.78 2.66
CA LEU A 96 -2.25 19.65 4.07
C LEU A 96 -1.44 20.87 4.50
N GLY A 97 -1.48 21.20 5.80
CA GLY A 97 -0.69 22.32 6.33
C GLY A 97 0.81 22.06 6.31
N CYS A 98 1.21 20.80 6.50
CA CYS A 98 2.59 20.32 6.49
C CYS A 98 2.67 18.95 5.83
N ALA A 99 3.89 18.48 5.54
CA ALA A 99 4.11 17.16 4.96
C ALA A 99 3.56 16.06 5.90
N ALA A 100 2.82 15.12 5.32
CA ALA A 100 2.32 13.98 6.05
C ALA A 100 3.42 12.94 6.24
N VAL A 101 3.70 12.58 7.48
CA VAL A 101 4.64 11.52 7.84
C VAL A 101 3.99 10.16 7.63
N ASP A 102 2.74 10.02 8.07
CA ASP A 102 1.95 8.81 7.89
C ASP A 102 0.46 9.13 7.77
N VAL A 103 -0.31 8.19 7.25
CA VAL A 103 -1.76 8.30 7.10
C VAL A 103 -2.43 6.99 7.51
N TRP A 104 -3.57 7.10 8.17
CA TRP A 104 -4.38 5.93 8.49
C TRP A 104 -5.87 6.18 8.17
N PRO A 105 -6.50 5.31 7.37
CA PRO A 105 -7.95 5.34 7.19
C PRO A 105 -8.65 4.84 8.46
N LEU A 106 -9.66 5.57 8.91
CA LEU A 106 -10.49 5.22 10.05
C LEU A 106 -11.85 4.63 9.61
N SER A 107 -12.18 4.79 8.33
CA SER A 107 -13.38 4.20 7.75
C SER A 107 -13.04 3.43 6.48
N PRO A 108 -13.79 2.34 6.17
CA PRO A 108 -13.52 1.48 5.03
C PRO A 108 -13.63 2.20 3.67
N ASP A 109 -14.44 3.27 3.60
CA ASP A 109 -14.69 4.08 2.41
C ASP A 109 -13.73 5.27 2.23
N LEU A 110 -12.64 5.37 3.03
CA LEU A 110 -11.73 6.51 3.11
C LEU A 110 -12.44 7.86 3.37
N GLY A 111 -13.66 7.84 3.89
CA GLY A 111 -14.38 9.06 4.27
C GLY A 111 -13.77 9.73 5.50
N LYS A 112 -13.29 8.93 6.46
CA LYS A 112 -12.61 9.40 7.67
C LYS A 112 -11.16 8.92 7.65
N MET A 113 -10.23 9.85 7.81
CA MET A 113 -8.79 9.58 7.81
C MET A 113 -8.09 10.42 8.85
N VAL A 114 -6.98 9.93 9.35
CA VAL A 114 -6.08 10.68 10.22
C VAL A 114 -4.71 10.77 9.56
N PHE A 115 -4.14 11.97 9.56
CA PHE A 115 -2.80 12.25 9.07
C PHE A 115 -1.91 12.64 10.25
N LEU A 116 -0.74 12.01 10.32
CA LEU A 116 0.33 12.47 11.18
C LEU A 116 1.18 13.45 10.38
N LEU A 117 1.20 14.69 10.78
CA LEU A 117 1.96 15.74 10.13
C LEU A 117 3.37 15.91 10.76
N SER A 118 4.29 16.48 10.00
CA SER A 118 5.67 16.73 10.44
C SER A 118 5.80 17.72 11.61
N ASP A 119 4.78 18.57 11.82
CA ASP A 119 4.67 19.52 12.93
C ASP A 119 4.15 18.92 14.25
N ARG A 120 4.08 17.60 14.36
CA ARG A 120 3.52 16.85 15.51
C ARG A 120 2.01 16.98 15.66
N THR A 121 1.30 17.28 14.60
CA THR A 121 -0.16 17.41 14.62
C THR A 121 -0.81 16.16 14.01
N LEU A 122 -1.81 15.64 14.69
CA LEU A 122 -2.77 14.70 14.12
C LEU A 122 -3.90 15.51 13.50
N ASP A 123 -4.06 15.42 12.18
CA ASP A 123 -5.12 16.10 11.42
C ASP A 123 -6.19 15.08 11.03
N PHE A 124 -7.37 15.22 11.65
CA PHE A 124 -8.51 14.34 11.40
C PHE A 124 -9.35 14.93 10.26
N HIS A 125 -9.52 14.16 9.22
CA HIS A 125 -10.31 14.53 8.05
C HIS A 125 -11.60 13.72 8.00
N ALA A 126 -12.69 14.43 7.69
CA ALA A 126 -14.00 13.90 7.38
C ALA A 126 -14.33 14.11 5.88
N PRO A 127 -15.44 13.60 5.34
CA PRO A 127 -15.79 13.81 3.93
C PRO A 127 -15.80 15.29 3.48
N TYR A 128 -16.17 16.19 4.40
CA TYR A 128 -16.21 17.63 4.13
C TYR A 128 -14.87 18.39 4.28
N GLY A 129 -13.80 17.72 4.74
CA GLY A 129 -12.47 18.31 4.92
C GLY A 129 -11.90 18.07 6.31
N THR A 130 -11.01 18.97 6.77
CA THR A 130 -10.45 18.94 8.13
C THR A 130 -11.55 19.04 9.16
N HIS A 131 -11.58 18.08 10.09
CA HIS A 131 -12.56 18.04 11.17
C HIS A 131 -11.97 18.56 12.47
N TYR A 132 -10.84 18.01 12.89
CA TYR A 132 -10.18 18.33 14.16
C TYR A 132 -8.68 18.16 14.08
N LYS A 133 -7.95 18.92 14.90
CA LYS A 133 -6.48 18.82 15.02
C LYS A 133 -6.07 18.62 16.46
N VAL A 134 -5.21 17.63 16.69
CA VAL A 134 -4.65 17.33 18.02
C VAL A 134 -3.13 17.39 17.94
N ARG A 135 -2.51 18.06 18.88
CA ARG A 135 -1.05 18.10 18.97
C ARG A 135 -0.52 16.96 19.82
N VAL A 136 0.39 16.16 19.24
CA VAL A 136 1.06 15.05 19.92
C VAL A 136 2.24 15.57 20.75
N PRO A 137 2.50 15.01 21.95
CA PRO A 137 3.58 15.47 22.82
C PRO A 137 4.98 15.38 22.20
N SER A 138 5.24 14.44 21.30
CA SER A 138 6.50 14.29 20.58
C SER A 138 6.29 14.00 19.10
N ALA A 139 7.32 14.21 18.26
CA ALA A 139 7.24 13.90 16.85
C ALA A 139 7.09 12.40 16.63
N GLY A 140 6.05 12.01 15.89
CA GLY A 140 5.79 10.62 15.53
C GLY A 140 6.41 10.25 14.18
N ARG A 141 6.72 8.97 14.01
CA ARG A 141 7.21 8.39 12.75
C ARG A 141 6.18 7.50 12.08
N ARG A 142 5.31 6.85 12.85
CA ARG A 142 4.31 5.92 12.37
C ARG A 142 3.01 6.05 13.12
N LEU A 143 1.92 5.74 12.42
CA LEU A 143 0.59 5.59 12.98
C LEU A 143 0.16 4.14 12.93
N LEU A 144 -0.54 3.72 13.99
CA LEU A 144 -1.19 2.43 14.06
C LEU A 144 -2.56 2.60 14.72
N TYR A 145 -3.60 2.11 14.09
CA TYR A 145 -4.95 2.15 14.63
C TYR A 145 -5.41 0.75 15.04
N ASP A 146 -5.78 0.63 16.30
CA ASP A 146 -6.44 -0.56 16.83
C ASP A 146 -7.96 -0.36 16.79
N GLY A 147 -8.59 -0.95 15.79
CA GLY A 147 -10.04 -0.84 15.59
C GLY A 147 -10.86 -1.54 16.67
N ALA A 148 -10.29 -2.54 17.38
CA ALA A 148 -11.00 -3.25 18.45
C ALA A 148 -11.18 -2.38 19.70
N LYS A 149 -10.26 -1.45 19.92
CA LYS A 149 -10.27 -0.53 21.08
C LYS A 149 -10.48 0.92 20.70
N CYS A 150 -10.68 1.23 19.44
CA CYS A 150 -10.75 2.60 18.94
C CYS A 150 -9.55 3.45 19.37
N THR A 151 -8.37 2.84 19.50
CA THR A 151 -7.16 3.51 20.00
C THR A 151 -6.17 3.76 18.88
N LEU A 152 -5.67 4.98 18.78
CA LEU A 152 -4.63 5.37 17.85
C LEU A 152 -3.28 5.39 18.57
N HIS A 153 -2.32 4.62 18.08
CA HIS A 153 -0.95 4.60 18.58
C HIS A 153 -0.06 5.45 17.67
N VAL A 154 0.79 6.27 18.28
CA VAL A 154 1.78 7.10 17.60
C VAL A 154 3.16 6.68 18.06
N ALA A 155 3.90 6.01 17.20
CA ALA A 155 5.29 5.63 17.46
C ALA A 155 6.18 6.88 17.45
N SER A 156 6.83 7.17 18.59
CA SER A 156 7.66 8.38 18.72
C SER A 156 9.04 8.17 18.11
N GLY A 157 9.47 9.12 17.31
CA GLY A 157 10.83 9.19 16.76
C GLY A 157 11.80 10.04 17.59
N GLN A 158 11.37 10.63 18.69
CA GLN A 158 12.22 11.50 19.54
C GLN A 158 12.29 11.03 20.98
N ARG A 159 11.27 10.32 21.44
CA ARG A 159 11.19 9.82 22.81
C ARG A 159 11.08 8.30 22.82
N SER A 160 11.49 7.71 23.91
CA SER A 160 11.41 6.27 24.14
C SER A 160 10.01 5.77 24.52
N VAL A 161 8.98 6.43 24.04
CA VAL A 161 7.57 6.13 24.32
C VAL A 161 6.73 6.07 23.06
N ALA A 162 5.62 5.36 23.10
CA ALA A 162 4.58 5.45 22.10
C ALA A 162 3.31 6.06 22.72
N HIS A 163 2.82 7.13 22.13
CA HIS A 163 1.61 7.80 22.60
C HIS A 163 0.37 7.06 22.18
N ARG A 164 -0.63 7.02 23.05
CA ARG A 164 -1.93 6.41 22.77
C ARG A 164 -3.03 7.45 22.88
N LEU A 165 -3.83 7.60 21.83
CA LEU A 165 -5.01 8.45 21.81
C LEU A 165 -6.25 7.57 21.70
N ASP A 166 -7.11 7.65 22.69
CA ASP A 166 -8.43 7.05 22.62
C ASP A 166 -9.36 7.94 21.79
N LEU A 167 -9.91 7.38 20.72
CA LEU A 167 -10.77 8.14 19.81
C LEU A 167 -12.22 8.25 20.30
N ASP A 168 -12.64 7.39 21.23
CA ASP A 168 -13.99 7.46 21.81
C ASP A 168 -14.09 8.60 22.82
N SER A 169 -13.11 8.71 23.72
CA SER A 169 -13.05 9.78 24.72
C SER A 169 -12.35 11.05 24.23
N GLY A 170 -11.56 10.97 23.17
CA GLY A 170 -10.74 12.07 22.66
C GLY A 170 -9.56 12.45 23.58
N THR A 171 -9.16 11.55 24.48
CA THR A 171 -8.10 11.81 25.48
C THR A 171 -6.87 10.94 25.23
N PHE A 172 -5.69 11.47 25.60
CA PHE A 172 -4.48 10.67 25.62
C PHE A 172 -4.50 9.71 26.81
N LEU A 173 -4.26 8.45 26.54
CA LEU A 173 -4.02 7.42 27.55
C LEU A 173 -2.56 7.47 28.03
N SER A 174 -2.24 6.68 29.08
CA SER A 174 -0.86 6.50 29.52
C SER A 174 0.03 6.01 28.39
N ASP A 175 1.19 6.62 28.21
CA ASP A 175 2.16 6.26 27.17
C ASP A 175 2.72 4.85 27.40
N LEU A 176 3.01 4.14 26.29
CA LEU A 176 3.74 2.87 26.37
C LEU A 176 5.23 3.13 26.47
N GLU A 177 5.90 2.45 27.38
CA GLU A 177 7.34 2.58 27.59
C GLU A 177 8.10 1.70 26.60
N VAL A 178 8.44 2.28 25.48
CA VAL A 178 9.16 1.57 24.40
C VAL A 178 10.66 1.46 24.67
N GLY A 179 11.23 2.28 25.58
CA GLY A 179 12.62 2.20 26.01
C GLY A 179 13.64 2.78 25.01
N SER A 180 13.30 2.93 23.74
CA SER A 180 14.13 3.53 22.69
C SER A 180 13.24 4.21 21.65
N GLN A 181 13.85 4.93 20.71
CA GLN A 181 13.13 5.54 19.59
C GLN A 181 12.53 4.44 18.69
N SER A 182 11.24 4.55 18.35
CA SER A 182 10.56 3.60 17.51
C SER A 182 10.53 4.07 16.06
N SER A 183 10.99 3.21 15.14
CA SER A 183 11.02 3.47 13.71
C SER A 183 9.78 2.94 13.00
N CYS A 184 9.25 1.83 13.48
CA CYS A 184 8.12 1.13 12.87
C CYS A 184 7.23 0.49 13.93
N CYS A 185 5.99 0.23 13.55
CA CYS A 185 5.03 -0.48 14.38
C CYS A 185 4.06 -1.26 13.51
N ASP A 186 3.56 -2.36 14.04
CA ASP A 186 2.52 -3.16 13.40
C ASP A 186 1.63 -3.86 14.45
N LEU A 187 0.43 -4.27 14.03
CA LEU A 187 -0.58 -4.92 14.86
C LEU A 187 -0.84 -6.34 14.37
N GLY A 188 -0.76 -7.30 15.26
CA GLY A 188 -1.09 -8.68 14.96
C GLY A 188 -2.59 -8.86 14.72
N ARG A 189 -2.99 -9.29 13.51
CA ARG A 189 -4.42 -9.46 13.17
C ARG A 189 -5.10 -10.61 13.92
N GLY A 190 -4.37 -11.69 14.19
CA GLY A 190 -4.88 -12.87 14.87
C GLY A 190 -4.63 -12.89 16.39
N VAL A 191 -3.75 -12.02 16.87
CA VAL A 191 -3.32 -11.94 18.26
C VAL A 191 -3.35 -10.48 18.68
N PRO A 192 -3.88 -10.14 19.88
CA PRO A 192 -3.98 -8.76 20.34
C PRO A 192 -2.61 -8.21 20.80
N LEU A 193 -1.60 -8.34 19.96
CA LEU A 193 -0.25 -7.87 20.18
C LEU A 193 0.08 -6.70 19.26
N THR A 194 0.62 -5.65 19.85
CA THR A 194 1.22 -4.53 19.12
C THR A 194 2.74 -4.64 19.22
N ALA A 195 3.44 -4.58 18.10
CA ALA A 195 4.89 -4.60 18.07
C ALA A 195 5.44 -3.22 17.67
N PHE A 196 6.49 -2.79 18.38
CA PHE A 196 7.27 -1.60 18.04
C PHE A 196 8.71 -2.00 17.77
N GLY A 197 9.19 -1.68 16.58
CA GLY A 197 10.59 -1.86 16.21
C GLY A 197 11.39 -0.61 16.51
N CYS A 198 12.51 -0.78 17.14
CA CYS A 198 13.30 0.31 17.70
C CYS A 198 14.69 0.40 17.04
N GLU A 199 15.31 1.57 17.17
CA GLU A 199 16.67 1.83 16.68
C GLU A 199 17.76 1.07 17.49
N ASP A 200 17.43 0.58 18.69
CA ASP A 200 18.35 -0.26 19.47
C ASP A 200 18.38 -1.74 19.03
N GLY A 201 17.68 -2.06 17.95
CA GLY A 201 17.62 -3.42 17.43
C GLY A 201 16.66 -4.35 18.19
N ILE A 202 15.87 -3.84 19.13
CA ILE A 202 14.94 -4.62 19.91
C ILE A 202 13.50 -4.36 19.46
N VAL A 203 12.76 -5.41 19.18
CA VAL A 203 11.32 -5.36 18.99
C VAL A 203 10.61 -5.58 20.31
N ARG A 204 9.71 -4.67 20.67
CA ARG A 204 8.95 -4.70 21.92
C ARG A 204 7.49 -4.98 21.65
N PHE A 205 6.96 -5.97 22.37
CA PHE A 205 5.58 -6.41 22.23
C PHE A 205 4.75 -5.94 23.42
N PHE A 206 3.59 -5.39 23.10
CA PHE A 206 2.58 -4.96 24.06
C PHE A 206 1.29 -5.72 23.82
N ASP A 207 0.69 -6.25 24.89
CA ASP A 207 -0.62 -6.90 24.82
C ASP A 207 -1.71 -5.86 25.03
N ALA A 208 -2.57 -5.72 24.05
CA ALA A 208 -3.69 -4.79 24.10
C ALA A 208 -4.70 -5.11 25.23
N ARG A 209 -4.75 -6.34 25.74
CA ARG A 209 -5.66 -6.77 26.81
C ARG A 209 -5.21 -6.31 28.19
N THR A 210 -3.93 -6.06 28.35
CA THR A 210 -3.38 -5.59 29.62
C THR A 210 -3.36 -4.08 29.67
N SER A 211 -3.56 -3.52 30.86
CA SER A 211 -3.39 -2.08 31.10
C SER A 211 -1.93 -1.67 31.34
N SER A 212 -1.00 -2.63 31.23
CA SER A 212 0.42 -2.39 31.46
C SER A 212 0.99 -1.44 30.41
N THR A 213 1.81 -0.49 30.85
CA THR A 213 2.62 0.37 29.99
C THR A 213 3.97 -0.25 29.60
N GLN A 214 4.34 -1.35 30.26
CA GLN A 214 5.58 -2.10 30.03
C GLN A 214 5.42 -3.16 28.95
N PRO A 215 6.46 -3.45 28.17
CA PRO A 215 6.42 -4.52 27.18
C PRO A 215 6.27 -5.89 27.82
N VAL A 216 5.45 -6.74 27.22
CA VAL A 216 5.23 -8.13 27.66
C VAL A 216 6.40 -9.04 27.23
N ALA A 217 6.98 -8.76 26.07
CA ALA A 217 8.07 -9.55 25.51
C ALA A 217 9.04 -8.64 24.73
N LEU A 218 10.29 -9.09 24.69
CA LEU A 218 11.38 -8.45 23.96
C LEU A 218 11.99 -9.46 22.99
N LEU A 219 12.22 -9.01 21.76
CA LEU A 219 12.90 -9.79 20.72
C LEU A 219 14.11 -9.00 20.23
N ASP A 220 15.28 -9.53 20.47
CA ASP A 220 16.54 -8.95 20.01
C ASP A 220 16.79 -9.38 18.54
N VAL A 221 16.82 -8.41 17.65
CA VAL A 221 17.12 -8.58 16.22
C VAL A 221 18.59 -8.27 15.93
N GLY A 222 19.24 -7.55 16.82
CA GLY A 222 20.67 -7.20 16.78
C GLY A 222 21.01 -5.90 16.06
N ASN A 223 20.22 -5.48 15.05
CA ASN A 223 20.46 -4.27 14.27
C ASN A 223 19.19 -3.41 14.22
N ASP A 224 19.34 -2.11 13.96
CA ASP A 224 18.22 -1.16 13.89
C ASP A 224 17.06 -1.70 13.07
N VAL A 225 15.88 -1.75 13.67
CA VAL A 225 14.67 -2.24 13.02
C VAL A 225 13.99 -1.12 12.27
N THR A 226 13.99 -1.18 10.94
CA THR A 226 13.43 -0.15 10.06
C THR A 226 11.98 -0.43 9.66
N SER A 227 11.62 -1.70 9.57
CA SER A 227 10.28 -2.13 9.16
C SER A 227 9.86 -3.42 9.87
N LEU A 228 8.56 -3.54 10.14
CA LEU A 228 7.93 -4.69 10.77
C LEU A 228 6.68 -5.11 10.00
N ALA A 229 6.41 -6.41 9.96
CA ALA A 229 5.15 -6.93 9.47
C ALA A 229 4.78 -8.23 10.18
N PHE A 230 3.56 -8.31 10.73
CA PHE A 230 2.98 -9.55 11.22
C PHE A 230 2.42 -10.39 10.07
N ASP A 231 2.50 -11.69 10.22
CA ASP A 231 1.76 -12.64 9.38
C ASP A 231 0.24 -12.54 9.65
N GLY A 232 -0.55 -12.98 8.69
CA GLY A 232 -2.01 -13.00 8.81
C GLY A 232 -2.52 -13.77 10.03
N ASP A 233 -1.81 -14.82 10.45
CA ASP A 233 -2.12 -15.62 11.65
C ASP A 233 -1.61 -14.97 12.94
N GLY A 234 -0.78 -13.93 12.87
CA GLY A 234 -0.18 -13.24 14.03
C GLY A 234 0.85 -14.05 14.81
N LEU A 235 1.28 -15.22 14.31
CA LEU A 235 2.26 -16.10 14.99
C LEU A 235 3.70 -15.87 14.53
N ARG A 236 3.89 -15.26 13.36
CA ARG A 236 5.20 -14.95 12.78
C ARG A 236 5.33 -13.47 12.55
N ILE A 237 6.54 -12.97 12.69
CA ILE A 237 6.88 -11.59 12.44
C ILE A 237 8.09 -11.50 11.51
N ALA A 238 8.04 -10.58 10.56
CA ALA A 238 9.15 -10.22 9.72
C ALA A 238 9.73 -8.90 10.20
N CYS A 239 11.04 -8.84 10.39
CA CYS A 239 11.78 -7.66 10.82
C CYS A 239 12.77 -7.28 9.71
N GLY A 240 12.67 -6.08 9.19
CA GLY A 240 13.66 -5.50 8.27
C GLY A 240 14.62 -4.60 9.03
N THR A 241 15.89 -4.71 8.69
CA THR A 241 16.96 -4.00 9.37
C THR A 241 17.62 -2.93 8.52
N SER A 242 18.40 -2.06 9.15
CA SER A 242 19.26 -1.07 8.48
C SER A 242 20.34 -1.72 7.63
N ASP A 243 20.77 -2.93 7.98
CA ASP A 243 21.85 -3.67 7.29
C ASP A 243 21.34 -4.47 6.08
N ALA A 244 20.20 -4.09 5.53
CA ALA A 244 19.61 -4.76 4.36
C ALA A 244 19.23 -6.23 4.58
N GLU A 245 19.01 -6.65 5.81
CA GLU A 245 18.55 -7.99 6.14
C GLU A 245 17.08 -8.02 6.54
N VAL A 246 16.40 -9.07 6.12
CA VAL A 246 15.07 -9.41 6.60
C VAL A 246 15.17 -10.68 7.43
N LYS A 247 14.81 -10.60 8.70
CA LYS A 247 14.82 -11.71 9.64
C LYS A 247 13.39 -12.11 9.97
N LEU A 248 13.09 -13.41 9.86
CA LEU A 248 11.80 -13.98 10.19
C LEU A 248 11.88 -14.67 11.55
N TYR A 249 10.91 -14.38 12.37
CA TYR A 249 10.78 -15.00 13.70
C TYR A 249 9.42 -15.66 13.85
N ASP A 250 9.41 -16.78 14.56
CA ASP A 250 8.22 -17.33 15.19
C ASP A 250 8.16 -16.76 16.61
N LEU A 251 7.01 -16.25 17.04
CA LEU A 251 6.83 -15.67 18.39
C LEU A 251 7.08 -16.66 19.54
N ARG A 252 7.14 -17.95 19.21
CA ARG A 252 7.49 -19.03 20.16
C ARG A 252 8.99 -19.22 20.32
N SER A 253 9.79 -18.62 19.43
CA SER A 253 11.24 -18.80 19.37
C SER A 253 11.97 -17.46 19.35
N LYS A 254 13.05 -17.35 20.11
CA LYS A 254 13.92 -16.17 20.09
C LYS A 254 14.93 -16.18 18.92
N LYS A 255 15.08 -17.34 18.24
CA LYS A 255 16.02 -17.46 17.11
C LYS A 255 15.30 -17.17 15.81
N PRO A 256 15.95 -16.48 14.84
CA PRO A 256 15.38 -16.29 13.53
C PRO A 256 15.21 -17.63 12.81
N THR A 257 14.03 -17.82 12.23
CA THR A 257 13.70 -19.00 11.40
C THR A 257 14.42 -18.93 10.07
N LEU A 258 14.48 -17.72 9.51
CA LEU A 258 15.15 -17.45 8.23
C LEU A 258 15.73 -16.04 8.25
N THR A 259 16.90 -15.87 7.65
CA THR A 259 17.50 -14.56 7.38
C THR A 259 17.73 -14.42 5.89
N LYS A 260 17.26 -13.30 5.32
CA LYS A 260 17.38 -13.00 3.89
C LYS A 260 18.03 -11.64 3.71
N ALA A 261 19.20 -11.61 3.06
CA ALA A 261 19.89 -10.37 2.73
C ALA A 261 19.44 -9.81 1.38
N HIS A 262 19.34 -8.48 1.29
CA HIS A 262 19.21 -7.74 0.05
C HIS A 262 20.60 -7.44 -0.54
N GLN A 263 20.73 -7.60 -1.85
CA GLN A 263 22.03 -7.47 -2.53
C GLN A 263 22.56 -6.03 -2.59
N ASN A 264 21.66 -5.04 -2.51
CA ASN A 264 22.00 -3.63 -2.65
C ASN A 264 22.59 -3.02 -1.38
N LEU A 265 22.60 -3.74 -0.26
CA LEU A 265 23.06 -3.26 1.05
C LEU A 265 22.39 -1.93 1.48
N LEU A 266 21.15 -1.73 1.06
CA LEU A 266 20.34 -0.58 1.44
C LEU A 266 19.35 -0.97 2.55
N PRO A 267 19.02 -0.06 3.48
CA PRO A 267 18.04 -0.31 4.52
C PRO A 267 16.72 -0.81 3.95
N ILE A 268 16.08 -1.73 4.65
CA ILE A 268 14.74 -2.21 4.26
C ILE A 268 13.72 -1.10 4.57
N VAL A 269 13.06 -0.61 3.53
CA VAL A 269 12.10 0.49 3.62
C VAL A 269 10.75 0.01 4.10
N ASP A 270 10.27 -1.10 3.55
CA ASP A 270 8.94 -1.64 3.88
C ASP A 270 8.90 -3.17 3.76
N LEU A 271 8.03 -3.76 4.58
CA LEU A 271 7.75 -5.20 4.59
C LEU A 271 6.25 -5.43 4.57
N LYS A 272 5.81 -6.43 3.81
CA LYS A 272 4.42 -6.89 3.80
C LYS A 272 4.37 -8.40 3.69
N TRP A 273 3.53 -9.01 4.52
CA TRP A 273 3.11 -10.38 4.30
C TRP A 273 2.02 -10.40 3.25
N HIS A 274 2.16 -11.31 2.31
CA HIS A 274 1.17 -11.54 1.27
C HIS A 274 0.38 -12.79 1.60
N SER A 275 -0.90 -12.61 1.86
CA SER A 275 -1.84 -13.68 2.12
C SER A 275 -2.23 -14.35 0.80
N SER A 276 -1.44 -15.32 0.36
CA SER A 276 -1.80 -16.16 -0.78
C SER A 276 -2.92 -17.13 -0.41
N SER A 277 -3.67 -17.61 -1.40
CA SER A 277 -4.84 -18.48 -1.18
C SER A 277 -4.53 -19.66 -0.24
N ARG A 278 -5.47 -19.99 0.66
CA ARG A 278 -5.39 -21.06 1.68
C ARG A 278 -4.91 -22.44 1.20
N GLU A 279 -4.91 -22.70 -0.10
CA GLU A 279 -4.55 -24.03 -0.65
C GLU A 279 -3.05 -24.17 -1.00
N THR A 280 -2.33 -23.08 -1.16
CA THR A 280 -0.87 -23.11 -1.24
C THR A 280 -0.33 -22.61 0.10
N ALA A 281 0.18 -23.53 0.92
CA ALA A 281 0.77 -23.25 2.23
C ALA A 281 2.05 -22.37 2.18
N SER A 282 2.26 -21.62 1.11
CA SER A 282 3.37 -20.70 0.92
C SER A 282 2.92 -19.29 1.29
N SER A 283 3.33 -18.83 2.45
CA SER A 283 3.28 -17.42 2.80
C SER A 283 4.41 -16.70 2.07
N LEU A 284 4.05 -15.73 1.24
CA LEU A 284 5.00 -14.89 0.53
C LEU A 284 5.27 -13.62 1.32
N ILE A 285 6.50 -13.14 1.24
CA ILE A 285 6.91 -11.87 1.82
C ILE A 285 7.33 -10.94 0.69
N LEU A 286 6.84 -9.72 0.77
CA LEU A 286 7.30 -8.61 -0.05
C LEU A 286 8.24 -7.77 0.81
N SER A 287 9.50 -7.70 0.42
CA SER A 287 10.50 -6.85 1.07
C SER A 287 11.03 -5.85 0.07
N SER A 288 11.03 -4.57 0.45
CA SER A 288 11.53 -3.50 -0.39
C SER A 288 12.70 -2.78 0.25
N ASP A 289 13.73 -2.59 -0.52
CA ASP A 289 14.73 -1.54 -0.28
C ASP A 289 14.40 -0.31 -1.14
N ALA A 290 15.25 0.72 -1.13
CA ALA A 290 15.02 1.93 -1.92
C ALA A 290 15.04 1.68 -3.44
N ARG A 291 15.57 0.54 -3.93
CA ARG A 291 15.76 0.27 -5.36
C ARG A 291 14.97 -0.91 -5.88
N VAL A 292 14.71 -1.90 -5.05
CA VAL A 292 14.15 -3.19 -5.49
C VAL A 292 13.08 -3.66 -4.53
N LEU A 293 11.97 -4.13 -5.07
CA LEU A 293 11.00 -4.94 -4.36
C LEU A 293 11.23 -6.41 -4.69
N LYS A 294 11.44 -7.24 -3.68
CA LYS A 294 11.57 -8.70 -3.81
C LYS A 294 10.34 -9.39 -3.22
N ALA A 295 9.76 -10.29 -3.99
CA ALA A 295 8.77 -11.24 -3.50
C ALA A 295 9.43 -12.62 -3.35
N TRP A 296 9.35 -13.20 -2.16
CA TRP A 296 10.00 -14.48 -1.86
C TRP A 296 9.20 -15.31 -0.87
N ASP A 297 9.43 -16.62 -0.88
CA ASP A 297 8.73 -17.58 -0.01
C ASP A 297 9.34 -17.55 1.40
N ALA A 298 8.53 -17.29 2.40
CA ALA A 298 8.91 -17.24 3.80
C ALA A 298 9.48 -18.56 4.34
N ARG A 299 9.16 -19.69 3.70
CA ARG A 299 9.59 -21.02 4.15
C ARG A 299 10.92 -21.45 3.56
N THR A 300 11.11 -21.19 2.26
CA THR A 300 12.32 -21.64 1.54
C THR A 300 13.34 -20.54 1.35
N GLY A 301 12.95 -19.27 1.49
CA GLY A 301 13.81 -18.11 1.18
C GLY A 301 14.05 -17.88 -0.31
N ASN A 302 13.42 -18.69 -1.19
CA ASN A 302 13.63 -18.54 -2.62
C ASN A 302 12.89 -17.31 -3.15
N VAL A 303 13.59 -16.51 -3.94
CA VAL A 303 13.03 -15.33 -4.59
C VAL A 303 12.12 -15.79 -5.73
N PHE A 304 10.90 -15.32 -5.67
CA PHE A 304 9.87 -15.59 -6.66
C PHE A 304 9.92 -14.60 -7.82
N THR A 305 9.95 -13.31 -7.51
CA THR A 305 10.06 -12.23 -8.49
C THR A 305 10.72 -10.99 -7.86
N ASN A 306 11.34 -10.19 -8.72
CA ASN A 306 11.89 -8.89 -8.37
C ASN A 306 11.22 -7.83 -9.24
N VAL A 307 10.94 -6.68 -8.65
CA VAL A 307 10.46 -5.49 -9.36
C VAL A 307 11.44 -4.36 -9.08
N GLU A 308 12.04 -3.84 -10.14
CA GLU A 308 12.95 -2.71 -10.08
C GLU A 308 12.24 -1.48 -10.64
N PRO A 309 11.70 -0.59 -9.78
CA PRO A 309 11.09 0.65 -10.23
C PRO A 309 12.14 1.62 -10.77
N SER A 310 11.70 2.57 -11.58
CA SER A 310 12.58 3.58 -12.19
C SER A 310 13.05 4.67 -11.21
N SER A 311 12.49 4.71 -10.00
CA SER A 311 12.82 5.70 -8.96
C SER A 311 12.91 5.03 -7.59
N PRO A 312 13.61 5.67 -6.62
CA PRO A 312 13.67 5.19 -5.26
C PRO A 312 12.27 5.02 -4.64
N LEU A 313 12.11 3.93 -3.87
CA LEU A 313 10.88 3.56 -3.21
C LEU A 313 10.80 4.17 -1.81
N ASN A 314 9.62 4.70 -1.47
CA ASN A 314 9.28 5.20 -0.15
C ASN A 314 8.31 4.31 0.62
N HIS A 315 7.40 3.63 -0.09
CA HIS A 315 6.40 2.76 0.53
C HIS A 315 5.79 1.80 -0.49
N VAL A 316 5.39 0.62 -0.02
CA VAL A 316 4.74 -0.41 -0.83
C VAL A 316 3.39 -0.76 -0.21
N ALA A 317 2.37 -0.85 -1.03
CA ALA A 317 1.05 -1.29 -0.62
C ALA A 317 0.54 -2.39 -1.54
N VAL A 318 -0.06 -3.41 -0.95
CA VAL A 318 -0.73 -4.50 -1.67
C VAL A 318 -2.22 -4.27 -1.61
N ALA A 319 -2.89 -4.36 -2.76
CA ALA A 319 -4.33 -4.20 -2.80
C ALA A 319 -5.01 -5.43 -2.17
N PRO A 320 -5.93 -5.23 -1.21
CA PRO A 320 -6.73 -6.33 -0.69
C PRO A 320 -7.66 -6.87 -1.79
N SER A 321 -7.97 -8.15 -1.73
CA SER A 321 -8.97 -8.78 -2.60
C SER A 321 -10.30 -8.92 -1.87
N SER A 322 -11.40 -8.96 -2.63
CA SER A 322 -12.76 -9.13 -2.09
C SER A 322 -12.99 -10.43 -1.31
N ASP A 323 -12.03 -11.36 -1.35
CA ASP A 323 -12.15 -12.68 -0.74
C ASP A 323 -11.25 -12.83 0.52
N GLU A 324 -11.03 -11.75 1.28
CA GLU A 324 -10.12 -11.70 2.45
C GLU A 324 -8.66 -12.07 2.15
N ARG A 325 -8.27 -11.97 0.89
CA ARG A 325 -6.94 -12.33 0.40
C ARG A 325 -6.31 -11.14 -0.29
N ASP A 326 -4.99 -11.14 -0.36
CA ASP A 326 -4.28 -10.14 -1.12
C ASP A 326 -4.38 -10.42 -2.62
N SER A 327 -4.53 -9.36 -3.39
CA SER A 327 -4.50 -9.45 -4.85
C SER A 327 -3.06 -9.45 -5.37
N GLY A 328 -2.86 -9.78 -6.65
CA GLY A 328 -1.56 -9.62 -7.28
C GLY A 328 -1.22 -8.17 -7.65
N LEU A 329 -2.01 -7.19 -7.21
CA LEU A 329 -1.79 -5.78 -7.49
C LEU A 329 -0.96 -5.12 -6.39
N ILE A 330 0.18 -4.58 -6.78
CA ILE A 330 1.13 -3.88 -5.90
C ILE A 330 1.24 -2.45 -6.36
N LEU A 331 1.09 -1.50 -5.43
CA LEU A 331 1.35 -0.09 -5.69
C LEU A 331 2.60 0.34 -4.94
N MET A 332 3.38 1.16 -5.61
CA MET A 332 4.65 1.67 -5.11
C MET A 332 4.64 3.19 -5.12
N ALA A 333 4.87 3.78 -3.95
CA ALA A 333 5.17 5.19 -3.80
C ALA A 333 6.68 5.40 -3.92
N GLY A 334 7.08 6.43 -4.62
CA GLY A 334 8.48 6.75 -4.85
C GLY A 334 8.72 8.24 -5.04
N GLU A 335 9.94 8.58 -5.39
CA GLU A 335 10.36 9.97 -5.61
C GLU A 335 9.88 10.56 -6.96
N GLN A 336 9.24 9.75 -7.79
CA GLN A 336 8.64 10.24 -9.03
C GLN A 336 7.25 10.84 -8.78
N SER A 337 6.85 11.72 -9.71
CA SER A 337 5.51 12.32 -9.76
C SER A 337 4.40 11.32 -10.11
N ARG A 338 4.66 10.02 -10.02
CA ARG A 338 3.70 8.96 -10.35
C ARG A 338 3.79 7.82 -9.36
N VAL A 339 2.63 7.38 -8.88
CA VAL A 339 2.50 6.13 -8.15
C VAL A 339 2.38 5.00 -9.16
N MET A 340 3.28 4.05 -9.10
CA MET A 340 3.34 2.95 -10.04
C MET A 340 2.49 1.78 -9.57
N ALA A 341 1.60 1.30 -10.43
CA ALA A 341 0.77 0.14 -10.18
C ALA A 341 1.29 -1.07 -10.98
N TYR A 342 1.78 -2.07 -10.28
CA TYR A 342 2.29 -3.31 -10.86
C TYR A 342 1.34 -4.46 -10.59
N TYR A 343 1.21 -5.34 -11.54
CA TYR A 343 0.47 -6.58 -11.38
C TYR A 343 1.38 -7.79 -11.56
N VAL A 344 1.36 -8.66 -10.56
CA VAL A 344 2.11 -9.92 -10.57
C VAL A 344 1.10 -11.07 -10.56
N PRO A 345 0.89 -11.75 -11.70
CA PRO A 345 -0.14 -12.78 -11.84
C PRO A 345 -0.02 -13.93 -10.86
N ALA A 346 1.20 -14.25 -10.48
CA ALA A 346 1.45 -15.39 -9.62
C ALA A 346 1.16 -15.11 -8.14
N LEU A 347 1.18 -13.86 -7.71
CA LEU A 347 0.83 -13.48 -6.34
C LEU A 347 -0.68 -13.61 -6.09
N GLY A 348 -1.51 -13.21 -7.02
CA GLY A 348 -2.95 -13.25 -6.79
C GLY A 348 -3.79 -12.94 -8.02
N ARG A 349 -5.11 -12.97 -7.85
CA ARG A 349 -6.06 -12.51 -8.87
C ARG A 349 -5.92 -11.02 -9.08
N ALA A 350 -6.21 -10.59 -10.32
CA ALA A 350 -6.46 -9.16 -10.55
C ALA A 350 -7.77 -8.75 -9.87
N PRO A 351 -7.84 -7.54 -9.30
CA PRO A 351 -9.07 -7.03 -8.73
C PRO A 351 -10.22 -7.04 -9.74
N ARG A 352 -11.45 -7.34 -9.29
CA ARG A 352 -12.62 -7.47 -10.18
C ARG A 352 -12.94 -6.21 -10.98
N TRP A 353 -12.71 -5.03 -10.43
CA TRP A 353 -12.92 -3.75 -11.10
C TRP A 353 -12.04 -3.58 -12.35
N ARG A 354 -10.88 -4.25 -12.41
CA ARG A 354 -9.98 -4.22 -13.56
C ARG A 354 -10.67 -4.73 -14.85
N ALA A 355 -11.48 -5.76 -14.77
CA ALA A 355 -12.17 -6.31 -15.92
C ALA A 355 -13.17 -5.34 -16.57
N SER A 356 -13.78 -4.44 -15.81
CA SER A 356 -14.72 -3.44 -16.31
C SER A 356 -14.01 -2.30 -17.07
N VAL A 357 -12.87 -1.85 -16.58
CA VAL A 357 -12.06 -0.80 -17.21
C VAL A 357 -11.53 -1.24 -18.57
N TRP A 358 -11.10 -2.51 -18.67
CA TRP A 358 -10.58 -3.05 -19.92
C TRP A 358 -11.66 -3.28 -20.98
N LYS A 359 -12.88 -3.60 -20.60
CA LYS A 359 -14.00 -3.70 -21.53
C LYS A 359 -14.35 -2.35 -22.15
N SER A 360 -14.27 -1.26 -21.39
CA SER A 360 -14.55 0.08 -21.89
C SER A 360 -13.48 0.60 -22.84
N THR A 361 -12.20 0.30 -22.61
CA THR A 361 -11.11 0.71 -23.49
C THR A 361 -11.04 -0.12 -24.79
N SER A 362 -11.47 -1.37 -24.77
CA SER A 362 -11.48 -2.21 -25.97
C SER A 362 -12.63 -1.87 -26.94
N VAL A 363 -13.70 -1.24 -26.48
CA VAL A 363 -14.82 -0.79 -27.33
C VAL A 363 -14.48 0.50 -28.09
N SER A 364 -13.59 1.35 -27.58
CA SER A 364 -13.20 2.60 -28.23
C SER A 364 -12.10 2.46 -29.28
N SER A 365 -11.40 1.33 -29.36
CA SER A 365 -10.32 1.06 -30.33
C SER A 365 -10.73 0.15 -31.51
N GLY A 366 -12.03 -0.11 -31.68
CA GLY A 366 -12.56 -1.04 -32.70
C GLY A 366 -13.09 -0.40 -33.97
N GLU A 367 -12.87 0.88 -34.22
CA GLU A 367 -13.17 1.47 -35.54
C GLU A 367 -11.90 1.56 -36.39
N ASP A 368 -11.75 0.58 -37.24
CA ASP A 368 -10.78 0.53 -38.33
C ASP A 368 -11.21 1.57 -39.41
N PRO A 369 -10.42 2.62 -39.70
CA PRO A 369 -10.83 3.67 -40.61
C PRO A 369 -10.81 3.28 -42.11
N THR A 370 -10.63 1.99 -42.44
CA THR A 370 -10.47 1.55 -43.85
C THR A 370 -11.60 0.65 -44.38
N SER A 371 -12.80 0.64 -43.78
CA SER A 371 -13.95 -0.05 -44.38
C SER A 371 -14.80 0.92 -45.18
N PRO A 372 -14.93 0.78 -46.55
CA PRO A 372 -15.71 1.67 -47.40
C PRO A 372 -17.20 1.26 -47.51
N ARG A 373 -17.89 1.09 -46.40
CA ARG A 373 -19.36 0.88 -46.40
C ARG A 373 -19.96 1.53 -45.16
N HIS A 374 -20.35 2.77 -45.26
CA HIS A 374 -21.54 3.44 -44.75
C HIS A 374 -21.36 4.96 -44.79
N ARG A 375 -21.45 5.50 -46.02
CA ARG A 375 -21.92 6.86 -46.23
C ARG A 375 -23.44 6.83 -46.23
N ALA A 376 -24.08 7.05 -45.09
CA ALA A 376 -25.43 7.59 -45.00
C ALA A 376 -25.72 7.94 -43.54
N GLY A 377 -25.93 9.21 -43.27
CA GLY A 377 -26.66 9.68 -42.08
C GLY A 377 -25.85 10.14 -40.88
N VAL A 378 -24.98 11.13 -41.04
CA VAL A 378 -24.60 11.99 -39.93
C VAL A 378 -25.44 13.26 -40.02
N ALA A 379 -26.56 13.29 -39.31
CA ALA A 379 -27.29 14.51 -39.05
C ALA A 379 -26.51 15.35 -38.01
N SER A 380 -26.06 16.52 -38.47
CA SER A 380 -25.44 17.54 -37.66
C SER A 380 -26.40 18.02 -36.55
N MET A 381 -26.17 17.69 -35.33
CA MET A 381 -26.77 18.41 -34.20
C MET A 381 -25.85 19.56 -33.81
N ALA A 382 -26.09 20.69 -34.48
CA ALA A 382 -25.56 21.96 -34.06
C ALA A 382 -26.23 22.42 -32.77
N TRP A 383 -25.46 22.67 -31.77
CA TRP A 383 -25.88 23.32 -30.52
C TRP A 383 -26.22 24.78 -30.84
N ARG A 384 -27.50 25.12 -30.88
CA ARG A 384 -27.95 26.51 -30.87
C ARG A 384 -28.00 27.03 -29.44
N THR A 385 -27.05 27.85 -29.09
CA THR A 385 -27.13 28.80 -27.97
C THR A 385 -28.17 29.83 -28.24
N THR A 386 -29.34 29.76 -27.65
CA THR A 386 -30.28 30.87 -27.59
C THR A 386 -30.13 31.64 -26.28
N ARG A 387 -29.39 32.76 -26.38
CA ARG A 387 -29.54 33.87 -25.45
C ARG A 387 -30.92 34.50 -25.67
N ARG A 388 -31.74 34.51 -24.66
CA ARG A 388 -32.87 35.46 -24.56
C ARG A 388 -32.57 36.45 -23.44
N PHE A 389 -32.25 37.66 -23.87
CA PHE A 389 -32.40 38.86 -23.09
C PHE A 389 -33.90 39.11 -22.91
N ASN A 390 -34.39 39.34 -21.70
CA ASN A 390 -35.60 40.07 -21.46
C ASN A 390 -35.28 41.30 -20.63
N ALA A 391 -35.28 42.44 -21.31
CA ALA A 391 -35.43 43.73 -20.68
C ALA A 391 -36.94 43.96 -20.49
N ASN A 392 -37.34 44.33 -19.29
CA ASN A 392 -38.33 45.35 -19.03
C ASN A 392 -38.45 45.55 -17.52
N ALA A 393 -38.11 46.79 -17.17
CA ALA A 393 -38.49 47.43 -15.93
C ALA A 393 -39.99 47.87 -16.02
N PRO A 394 -40.63 48.37 -15.00
CA PRO A 394 -40.24 49.62 -14.34
C PRO A 394 -39.76 49.46 -12.91
#